data_a2911479a6e336c1286cf74149130ee7
#
_entry.id   a2911479a6e336c1286cf74149130ee7
#
_cell.length_a   1.000
_cell.length_b   1.000
_cell.length_c   1.000
_cell.angle_alpha   90.00
_cell.angle_beta   90.00
_cell.angle_gamma   90.00
#
_symmetry.space_group_name_H-M   'P 1'
#
loop_
_entity.id
_entity.type
_entity.pdbx_description
1 polymer ?
#
loop_
_entity_poly.entity_id
_entity_poly.type
_entity_poly.pdbx_seq_one_letter_code
_entity_poly.pdbx_strand_id
1 'polypeptide(L)'
;MKIDIKYHADIHPLEKTEKGDWIDLRVAEDVELKKGDFKIISLGVSMKLPEGYEAVVIPRSSTFKHWGIIQTNHFGLIDNTYCGDNDIWMFPALATRDVLIEKNSRICQFRIQKKMEDVEFETVEHLEAIDRGGFGSSGVK
;
A
#
# COMPACT_ATOMS: atom_id res chain seq x y z
N MET A 1 -8.92 17.16 6.45
CA MET A 1 -9.51 15.80 6.49
C MET A 1 -9.13 15.14 7.82
N LYS A 2 -10.12 14.63 8.53
CA LYS A 2 -9.90 13.95 9.82
C LYS A 2 -10.04 12.46 9.62
N ILE A 3 -9.07 11.67 10.11
CA ILE A 3 -9.08 10.21 10.01
C ILE A 3 -9.13 9.63 11.42
N ASP A 4 -10.13 8.78 11.69
CA ASP A 4 -10.18 8.02 12.92
C ASP A 4 -9.21 6.85 12.81
N ILE A 5 -8.30 6.73 13.78
CA ILE A 5 -7.26 5.71 13.79
C ILE A 5 -7.24 4.98 15.13
N LYS A 6 -7.08 3.65 15.06
CA LYS A 6 -6.86 2.79 16.22
C LYS A 6 -5.49 2.13 16.09
N TYR A 7 -4.68 2.25 17.13
CA TYR A 7 -3.38 1.58 17.21
C TYR A 7 -3.52 0.22 17.90
N HIS A 8 -2.88 -0.81 17.32
CA HIS A 8 -2.84 -2.17 17.84
C HIS A 8 -1.47 -2.55 18.42
N ALA A 9 -0.55 -1.62 18.42
CA ALA A 9 0.80 -1.80 18.93
C ALA A 9 1.33 -0.47 19.46
N ASP A 10 2.33 -0.55 20.34
CA ASP A 10 3.04 0.63 20.83
C ASP A 10 4.09 1.03 19.80
N ILE A 11 3.67 1.80 18.82
CA ILE A 11 4.50 2.32 17.74
C ILE A 11 4.39 3.84 17.69
N HIS A 12 5.35 4.48 17.04
CA HIS A 12 5.31 5.93 16.83
C HIS A 12 4.02 6.30 16.07
N PRO A 13 3.22 7.26 16.58
CA PRO A 13 2.00 7.69 15.89
C PRO A 13 2.27 8.14 14.46
N LEU A 14 1.31 7.89 13.58
CA LEU A 14 1.38 8.36 12.19
C LEU A 14 1.34 9.88 12.15
N GLU A 15 2.13 10.46 11.25
CA GLU A 15 2.14 11.90 11.06
C GLU A 15 2.31 12.26 9.58
N LYS A 16 1.56 13.26 9.15
CA LYS A 16 1.74 13.89 7.83
C LYS A 16 2.76 15.01 7.98
N THR A 17 3.89 14.87 7.31
CA THR A 17 4.93 15.90 7.31
C THR A 17 4.77 16.84 6.12
N GLU A 18 5.41 18.00 6.16
CA GLU A 18 5.41 18.94 5.03
C GLU A 18 6.30 18.50 3.87
N LYS A 19 7.19 17.53 4.11
CA LYS A 19 8.21 17.09 3.15
C LYS A 19 7.68 16.17 2.05
N GLY A 20 6.44 15.78 2.09
CA GLY A 20 5.87 14.87 1.10
C GLY A 20 4.40 14.65 1.28
N ASP A 21 3.80 14.04 0.28
CA ASP A 21 2.36 13.77 0.24
C ASP A 21 2.01 12.39 0.82
N TRP A 22 3.00 11.53 0.98
CA TRP A 22 2.83 10.18 1.49
C TRP A 22 3.17 10.11 2.97
N ILE A 23 2.47 9.23 3.68
CA ILE A 23 2.61 9.05 5.13
C ILE A 23 3.25 7.69 5.39
N ASP A 24 4.31 7.66 6.20
CA ASP A 24 5.01 6.42 6.53
C ASP A 24 4.17 5.53 7.45
N LEU A 25 4.24 4.21 7.20
CA LEU A 25 3.67 3.17 8.04
C LEU A 25 4.79 2.34 8.66
N ARG A 26 4.56 1.88 9.88
CA ARG A 26 5.57 1.18 10.68
C ARG A 26 5.18 -0.25 10.96
N VAL A 27 6.19 -1.10 11.12
CA VAL A 27 6.01 -2.49 11.53
C VAL A 27 5.53 -2.54 12.98
N ALA A 28 4.53 -3.36 13.27
CA ALA A 28 3.93 -3.47 14.61
C ALA A 28 4.79 -4.24 15.61
N GLU A 29 5.68 -5.13 15.12
CA GLU A 29 6.51 -6.00 15.94
C GLU A 29 7.80 -6.36 15.19
N ASP A 30 8.76 -6.96 15.88
CA ASP A 30 9.94 -7.51 15.21
C ASP A 30 9.52 -8.64 14.27
N VAL A 31 10.07 -8.64 13.06
CA VAL A 31 9.78 -9.64 12.04
C VAL A 31 11.07 -10.25 11.54
N GLU A 32 11.25 -11.55 11.75
CA GLU A 32 12.38 -12.31 11.23
C GLU A 32 11.92 -13.11 10.01
N LEU A 33 12.60 -12.93 8.88
CA LEU A 33 12.31 -13.63 7.64
C LEU A 33 13.57 -14.31 7.12
N LYS A 34 13.39 -15.50 6.56
CA LYS A 34 14.43 -16.20 5.80
C LYS A 34 14.21 -15.96 4.32
N LYS A 35 15.28 -16.02 3.53
CA LYS A 35 15.20 -15.90 2.07
C LYS A 35 14.10 -16.83 1.53
N GLY A 36 13.19 -16.27 0.75
CA GLY A 36 12.06 -16.99 0.16
C GLY A 36 10.79 -17.03 1.02
N ASP A 37 10.85 -16.57 2.26
CA ASP A 37 9.65 -16.51 3.11
C ASP A 37 8.65 -15.49 2.60
N PHE A 38 7.38 -15.87 2.68
CA PHE A 38 6.27 -14.95 2.51
C PHE A 38 5.57 -14.74 3.86
N LYS A 39 5.36 -13.48 4.23
CA LYS A 39 4.63 -13.11 5.46
C LYS A 39 3.77 -11.88 5.23
N ILE A 40 2.57 -11.91 5.77
CA ILE A 40 1.69 -10.74 5.83
C ILE A 40 2.02 -10.00 7.14
N ILE A 41 2.71 -8.89 7.02
CA ILE A 41 3.24 -8.13 8.17
C ILE A 41 2.21 -7.12 8.66
N SER A 42 1.94 -7.13 9.96
CA SER A 42 1.05 -6.14 10.58
C SER A 42 1.69 -4.76 10.62
N LEU A 43 0.94 -3.75 10.22
CA LEU A 43 1.32 -2.34 10.32
C LEU A 43 0.73 -1.68 11.58
N GLY A 44 0.02 -2.45 12.40
CA GLY A 44 -0.41 -2.05 13.74
C GLY A 44 -1.49 -0.97 13.80
N VAL A 45 -2.19 -0.72 12.71
CA VAL A 45 -3.24 0.31 12.66
C VAL A 45 -4.50 -0.19 11.98
N SER A 46 -5.64 0.31 12.44
CA SER A 46 -6.92 0.25 11.73
C SER A 46 -7.42 1.68 11.59
N MET A 47 -7.97 2.03 10.44
CA MET A 47 -8.41 3.39 10.16
C MET A 47 -9.79 3.40 9.52
N LYS A 48 -10.57 4.41 9.87
CA LYS A 48 -11.83 4.71 9.20
C LYS A 48 -11.63 5.91 8.29
N LEU A 49 -11.55 5.63 7.00
CA LEU A 49 -11.42 6.67 5.98
C LEU A 49 -12.76 7.37 5.78
N PRO A 50 -12.76 8.66 5.42
CA PRO A 50 -14.00 9.36 5.07
C PRO A 50 -14.69 8.70 3.89
N GLU A 51 -16.02 8.81 3.83
CA GLU A 51 -16.79 8.34 2.70
C GLU A 51 -16.31 8.99 1.40
N GLY A 52 -16.21 8.20 0.32
CA GLY A 52 -15.71 8.66 -0.96
C GLY A 52 -14.20 8.65 -1.10
N TYR A 53 -13.48 8.10 -0.12
CA TYR A 53 -12.02 7.99 -0.15
C TYR A 53 -11.56 6.55 0.02
N GLU A 54 -10.36 6.29 -0.42
CA GLU A 54 -9.65 5.02 -0.30
C GLU A 54 -8.18 5.31 -0.02
N ALA A 55 -7.43 4.32 0.40
CA ALA A 55 -5.99 4.48 0.61
C ALA A 55 -5.18 3.50 -0.25
N VAL A 56 -3.96 3.88 -0.53
CA VAL A 56 -3.00 3.09 -1.30
C VAL A 56 -1.73 2.96 -0.51
N VAL A 57 -1.29 1.71 -0.30
CA VAL A 57 -0.04 1.38 0.38
C VAL A 57 0.98 0.90 -0.64
N ILE A 58 2.15 1.52 -0.65
CA ILE A 58 3.28 1.14 -1.50
C ILE A 58 4.56 1.09 -0.66
N PRO A 59 5.62 0.41 -1.13
CA PRO A 59 6.92 0.48 -0.48
C PRO A 59 7.48 1.90 -0.48
N ARG A 60 8.39 2.18 0.43
CA ARG A 60 9.25 3.36 0.35
C ARG A 60 10.37 3.09 -0.65
N SER A 61 11.00 4.15 -1.16
CA SER A 61 12.13 4.02 -2.09
C SER A 61 13.30 3.20 -1.51
N SER A 62 13.43 3.18 -0.19
CA SER A 62 14.50 2.47 0.52
C SER A 62 14.10 1.09 1.06
N THR A 63 12.85 0.67 0.91
CA THR A 63 12.34 -0.58 1.51
C THR A 63 13.15 -1.81 1.06
N PHE A 64 13.31 -2.00 -0.23
CA PHE A 64 14.07 -3.13 -0.77
C PHE A 64 15.55 -3.04 -0.39
N LYS A 65 16.13 -1.86 -0.47
CA LYS A 65 17.55 -1.64 -0.13
C LYS A 65 17.86 -2.03 1.31
N HIS A 66 16.99 -1.62 2.27
CA HIS A 66 17.24 -1.89 3.69
C HIS A 66 16.94 -3.33 4.09
N TRP A 67 15.86 -3.90 3.58
CA TRP A 67 15.37 -5.19 4.08
C TRP A 67 15.27 -6.29 3.04
N GLY A 68 15.45 -5.99 1.76
CA GLY A 68 15.32 -6.99 0.70
C GLY A 68 13.93 -7.59 0.58
N ILE A 69 12.90 -6.90 1.03
CA ILE A 69 11.51 -7.35 0.93
C ILE A 69 10.80 -6.71 -0.26
N ILE A 70 9.94 -7.50 -0.88
CA ILE A 70 9.09 -7.05 -1.99
C ILE A 70 7.65 -7.14 -1.53
N GLN A 71 6.88 -6.07 -1.78
CA GLN A 71 5.43 -6.09 -1.58
C GLN A 71 4.80 -6.94 -2.67
N THR A 72 4.20 -8.07 -2.30
CA THR A 72 3.74 -9.06 -3.28
C THR A 72 2.51 -8.63 -4.08
N ASN A 73 1.69 -7.74 -3.52
CA ASN A 73 0.58 -7.13 -4.24
C ASN A 73 0.97 -5.83 -4.96
N HIS A 74 2.24 -5.43 -4.90
CA HIS A 74 2.84 -4.24 -5.52
C HIS A 74 2.18 -2.92 -5.10
N PHE A 75 0.87 -2.90 -5.04
CA PHE A 75 0.01 -1.75 -4.78
C PHE A 75 -1.11 -2.24 -3.85
N GLY A 76 -1.08 -1.83 -2.59
CA GLY A 76 -2.05 -2.26 -1.58
C GLY A 76 -3.24 -1.31 -1.52
N LEU A 77 -4.39 -1.73 -2.05
CA LEU A 77 -5.60 -0.94 -1.96
C LEU A 77 -6.32 -1.20 -0.63
N ILE A 78 -6.61 -0.13 0.08
CA ILE A 78 -7.44 -0.16 1.29
C ILE A 78 -8.77 0.50 0.95
N ASP A 79 -9.78 -0.34 0.79
CA ASP A 79 -11.15 0.14 0.57
C ASP A 79 -11.69 0.81 1.84
N ASN A 80 -12.57 1.81 1.68
CA ASN A 80 -13.15 2.50 2.83
C ASN A 80 -14.05 1.60 3.69
N THR A 81 -14.49 0.46 3.18
CA THR A 81 -15.25 -0.54 3.95
C THR A 81 -14.37 -1.39 4.86
N TYR A 82 -13.05 -1.37 4.66
CA TYR A 82 -12.08 -2.03 5.53
C TYR A 82 -11.76 -1.12 6.72
N CYS A 83 -12.74 -0.93 7.60
CA CYS A 83 -12.70 0.09 8.64
C CYS A 83 -13.15 -0.39 10.03
N GLY A 84 -13.20 -1.71 10.23
CA GLY A 84 -13.53 -2.29 11.52
C GLY A 84 -12.37 -2.24 12.52
N ASP A 85 -12.67 -2.46 13.79
CA ASP A 85 -11.66 -2.44 14.87
C ASP A 85 -10.53 -3.45 14.65
N ASN A 86 -10.83 -4.57 13.98
CA ASN A 86 -9.85 -5.63 13.72
C ASN A 86 -9.42 -5.70 12.25
N ASP A 87 -9.80 -4.72 11.46
CA ASP A 87 -9.34 -4.59 10.07
C ASP A 87 -7.97 -3.88 10.07
N ILE A 88 -6.96 -4.65 10.46
CA ILE A 88 -5.59 -4.15 10.60
C ILE A 88 -4.94 -4.04 9.23
N TRP A 89 -4.29 -2.90 8.97
CA TRP A 89 -3.53 -2.70 7.75
C TRP A 89 -2.30 -3.59 7.74
N MET A 90 -2.04 -4.23 6.61
CA MET A 90 -1.00 -5.24 6.45
C MET A 90 -0.10 -4.94 5.25
N PHE A 91 1.11 -5.48 5.31
CA PHE A 91 2.08 -5.44 4.22
C PHE A 91 2.48 -6.87 3.87
N PRO A 92 2.00 -7.41 2.71
CA PRO A 92 2.40 -8.74 2.28
C PRO A 92 3.81 -8.71 1.70
N ALA A 93 4.74 -9.41 2.33
CA ALA A 93 6.16 -9.34 2.02
C ALA A 93 6.74 -10.67 1.56
N LEU A 94 7.50 -10.65 0.48
CA LEU A 94 8.39 -11.73 0.07
C LEU A 94 9.82 -11.33 0.41
N ALA A 95 10.53 -12.14 1.18
CA ALA A 95 11.91 -11.89 1.54
C ALA A 95 12.86 -12.45 0.46
N THR A 96 13.75 -11.61 -0.06
CA THR A 96 14.78 -12.02 -1.03
C THR A 96 16.09 -12.40 -0.36
N ARG A 97 16.20 -12.19 0.94
CA ARG A 97 17.36 -12.57 1.78
C ARG A 97 16.90 -12.74 3.22
N ASP A 98 17.74 -13.34 4.06
CA ASP A 98 17.51 -13.38 5.49
C ASP A 98 17.55 -11.96 6.04
N VAL A 99 16.55 -11.59 6.85
CA VAL A 99 16.44 -10.23 7.39
C VAL A 99 15.68 -10.21 8.70
N LEU A 100 16.09 -9.31 9.59
CA LEU A 100 15.32 -8.90 10.77
C LEU A 100 14.83 -7.48 10.54
N ILE A 101 13.52 -7.29 10.63
CA ILE A 101 12.89 -5.97 10.57
C ILE A 101 12.47 -5.62 11.99
N GLU A 102 13.11 -4.60 12.54
CA GLU A 102 12.81 -4.20 13.92
C GLU A 102 11.47 -3.48 14.02
N LYS A 103 10.75 -3.76 15.10
CA LYS A 103 9.52 -3.04 15.47
C LYS A 103 9.71 -1.53 15.30
N ASN A 104 8.68 -0.88 14.82
CA ASN A 104 8.65 0.57 14.60
C ASN A 104 9.45 1.05 13.38
N SER A 105 10.04 0.16 12.59
CA SER A 105 10.67 0.50 11.31
C SER A 105 9.64 0.96 10.29
N ARG A 106 9.97 1.98 9.51
CA ARG A 106 9.12 2.52 8.45
C ARG A 106 9.32 1.72 7.17
N ILE A 107 8.50 0.69 6.94
CA ILE A 107 8.68 -0.24 5.81
C ILE A 107 7.91 0.13 4.56
N CYS A 108 6.90 0.96 4.69
CA CYS A 108 6.05 1.36 3.55
C CYS A 108 5.44 2.73 3.82
N GLN A 109 4.60 3.16 2.89
CA GLN A 109 3.95 4.46 2.96
C GLN A 109 2.58 4.39 2.32
N PHE A 110 1.71 5.33 2.63
CA PHE A 110 0.38 5.40 2.05
C PHE A 110 -0.03 6.82 1.75
N ARG A 111 -1.02 6.93 0.87
CA ARG A 111 -1.79 8.16 0.69
C ARG A 111 -3.27 7.84 0.62
N ILE A 112 -4.08 8.84 0.90
CA ILE A 112 -5.53 8.78 0.79
C ILE A 112 -5.92 9.52 -0.48
N GLN A 113 -6.80 8.92 -1.28
CA GLN A 113 -7.25 9.47 -2.55
C GLN A 113 -8.76 9.31 -2.70
N LYS A 114 -9.36 10.08 -3.58
CA LYS A 114 -10.78 9.94 -3.90
C LYS A 114 -11.02 8.63 -4.63
N LYS A 115 -12.13 7.99 -4.31
CA LYS A 115 -12.60 6.82 -5.06
C LYS A 115 -12.98 7.24 -6.48
N MET A 116 -12.91 6.28 -7.38
CA MET A 116 -13.38 6.45 -8.74
C MET A 116 -14.89 6.71 -8.74
N GLU A 117 -15.34 7.54 -9.67
CA GLU A 117 -16.78 7.76 -9.90
C GLU A 117 -17.47 6.44 -10.29
N ASP A 118 -18.78 6.39 -10.10
CA ASP A 118 -19.57 5.24 -10.54
C ASP A 118 -19.39 5.05 -12.04
N VAL A 119 -19.18 3.79 -12.43
CA VAL A 119 -18.90 3.41 -13.81
C VAL A 119 -19.98 2.46 -14.30
N GLU A 120 -20.53 2.75 -15.47
CA GLU A 120 -21.43 1.87 -16.18
C GLU A 120 -20.76 1.43 -17.49
N PHE A 121 -20.74 0.13 -17.75
CA PHE A 121 -20.17 -0.41 -18.98
C PHE A 121 -21.28 -0.70 -20.00
N GLU A 122 -21.20 -0.09 -21.17
CA GLU A 122 -22.08 -0.34 -22.29
C GLU A 122 -21.34 -1.15 -23.36
N THR A 123 -21.85 -2.34 -23.66
CA THR A 123 -21.26 -3.17 -24.71
C THR A 123 -21.58 -2.60 -26.07
N VAL A 124 -20.56 -2.35 -26.86
CA VAL A 124 -20.70 -1.86 -28.24
C VAL A 124 -19.94 -2.78 -29.20
N GLU A 125 -20.32 -2.77 -30.47
CA GLU A 125 -19.59 -3.53 -31.50
C GLU A 125 -18.30 -2.83 -31.93
N HIS A 126 -18.31 -1.50 -31.97
CA HIS A 126 -17.20 -0.68 -32.42
C HIS A 126 -16.99 0.50 -31.48
N LEU A 127 -15.72 0.82 -31.16
CA LEU A 127 -15.37 1.94 -30.29
C LEU A 127 -15.22 3.26 -31.04
N GLU A 128 -15.39 3.27 -32.38
CA GLU A 128 -15.38 4.47 -33.22
C GLU A 128 -14.04 5.27 -33.08
N ALA A 129 -12.94 4.58 -32.89
CA ALA A 129 -11.63 5.20 -32.73
C ALA A 129 -10.55 4.43 -33.51
N ILE A 130 -9.49 5.13 -33.87
CA ILE A 130 -8.34 4.52 -34.55
C ILE A 130 -7.47 3.79 -33.53
N ASP A 131 -7.02 2.58 -33.84
CA ASP A 131 -6.12 1.82 -32.99
C ASP A 131 -4.80 2.58 -32.80
N ARG A 132 -4.41 2.75 -31.55
CA ARG A 132 -3.15 3.40 -31.20
C ARG A 132 -1.96 2.42 -31.22
N GLY A 133 -2.22 1.16 -30.86
CA GLY A 133 -1.18 0.17 -30.58
C GLY A 133 -0.59 0.29 -29.18
N GLY A 134 0.24 -0.67 -28.84
CA GLY A 134 0.90 -0.75 -27.53
C GLY A 134 2.09 -1.71 -27.58
N PHE A 135 2.70 -1.98 -26.41
CA PHE A 135 3.80 -2.95 -26.24
C PHE A 135 4.97 -2.73 -27.22
N GLY A 136 5.42 -1.48 -27.36
CA GLY A 136 6.53 -1.14 -28.22
C GLY A 136 6.15 -0.91 -29.69
N SER A 137 4.86 -0.76 -30.00
CA SER A 137 4.39 -0.45 -31.36
C SER A 137 4.99 0.84 -31.93
N SER A 138 5.43 1.77 -31.06
CA SER A 138 6.12 2.99 -31.46
C SER A 138 7.63 2.80 -31.66
N GLY A 139 8.16 1.59 -31.45
CA GLY A 139 9.58 1.26 -31.60
C GLY A 139 10.36 1.33 -30.27
N VAL A 140 11.60 0.82 -30.30
CA VAL A 140 12.50 0.77 -29.14
C VAL A 140 13.50 1.94 -29.14
N LYS A 141 13.75 2.55 -30.29
CA LYS A 141 14.70 3.67 -30.47
C LYS A 141 14.06 4.83 -31.21
#